data_df4073f989cdf9eafa402d3eee190cfa
#
_entry.id   df4073f989cdf9eafa402d3eee190cfa
#
_cell.length_a   1.000
_cell.length_b   1.000
_cell.length_c   1.000
_cell.angle_alpha   90.00
_cell.angle_beta   90.00
_cell.angle_gamma   90.00
#
_symmetry.space_group_name_H-M   'P 1'
#
loop_
_entity.id
_entity.type
_entity.pdbx_description
1 polymer ?
#
loop_
_entity_poly.entity_id
_entity_poly.type
_entity_poly.pdbx_seq_one_letter_code
_entity_poly.pdbx_strand_id
1 'polypeptide(L)'
;MPVSYMEINLNALRHNLKVIRAHLPKEVNVLAVVKANAYGHGAKETLRIALEEGYVAAAVARVEEGAELRDAGFTCPIYVLGLPLPEDMPIGVNKDLIMPIDDTVDLDAMEAIAAVSKKTIEVMLPIDTGMNRIGTHPEDVPALLKKLEAYPHIHAYGTFTHMATADHKEKDAALKQLDRFDEAISYMPVDENFVISSANSAGVIDIPRSWHNLARPGIIIYGPQPSDVMTNKLDLQYAMSVVSHVTHVQILHKGEAIGYGGTYVAKEDMKTATVPIGYADGWHRSLSNKGVVLINGKRCPIVGRICMDQFMVACDDEVRPGDEVILMGKQGEEEITVDEVSATAETIPHEIMCDLKRIPRVFVEK
;
A
#
# COMPACT_ATOMS: atom_id res chain seq x y z
N MET A 1 -22.62 3.65 -14.56
CA MET A 1 -21.26 3.61 -13.97
C MET A 1 -20.48 4.82 -14.51
N PRO A 2 -19.46 5.30 -13.81
CA PRO A 2 -18.55 6.31 -14.37
C PRO A 2 -17.88 5.78 -15.65
N VAL A 3 -17.46 6.69 -16.55
CA VAL A 3 -16.77 6.28 -17.79
C VAL A 3 -15.43 5.60 -17.50
N SER A 4 -14.77 6.04 -16.43
CA SER A 4 -13.51 5.46 -15.94
C SER A 4 -13.63 5.20 -14.45
N TYR A 5 -13.19 4.02 -13.99
CA TYR A 5 -13.29 3.62 -12.59
C TYR A 5 -12.24 2.56 -12.23
N MET A 6 -11.91 2.49 -10.94
CA MET A 6 -11.21 1.34 -10.37
C MET A 6 -12.26 0.33 -9.91
N GLU A 7 -12.19 -0.88 -10.41
CA GLU A 7 -12.96 -1.99 -9.90
C GLU A 7 -12.16 -2.70 -8.80
N ILE A 8 -12.72 -2.77 -7.60
CA ILE A 8 -12.10 -3.43 -6.44
C ILE A 8 -12.86 -4.71 -6.14
N ASN A 9 -12.20 -5.84 -6.37
CA ASN A 9 -12.75 -7.16 -6.15
C ASN A 9 -12.63 -7.57 -4.67
N LEU A 10 -13.74 -7.55 -3.94
CA LEU A 10 -13.78 -7.88 -2.51
C LEU A 10 -13.49 -9.37 -2.25
N ASN A 11 -13.84 -10.27 -3.18
CA ASN A 11 -13.53 -11.69 -3.05
C ASN A 11 -12.02 -11.95 -3.21
N ALA A 12 -11.33 -11.24 -4.10
CA ALA A 12 -9.88 -11.31 -4.23
C ALA A 12 -9.18 -10.80 -2.96
N LEU A 13 -9.63 -9.68 -2.37
CA LEU A 13 -9.15 -9.22 -1.07
C LEU A 13 -9.34 -10.28 0.01
N ARG A 14 -10.53 -10.86 0.10
CA ARG A 14 -10.87 -11.92 1.07
C ARG A 14 -10.00 -13.16 0.88
N HIS A 15 -9.78 -13.59 -0.37
CA HIS A 15 -8.88 -14.70 -0.69
C HIS A 15 -7.47 -14.42 -0.18
N ASN A 16 -6.90 -13.27 -0.52
CA ASN A 16 -5.55 -12.90 -0.09
C ASN A 16 -5.40 -12.86 1.43
N LEU A 17 -6.35 -12.26 2.12
CA LEU A 17 -6.36 -12.19 3.58
C LEU A 17 -6.39 -13.59 4.22
N LYS A 18 -7.19 -14.51 3.68
CA LYS A 18 -7.23 -15.93 4.13
C LYS A 18 -5.91 -16.64 3.88
N VAL A 19 -5.33 -16.48 2.68
CA VAL A 19 -4.03 -17.09 2.33
C VAL A 19 -2.93 -16.61 3.26
N ILE A 20 -2.84 -15.29 3.50
CA ILE A 20 -1.87 -14.70 4.42
C ILE A 20 -2.07 -15.21 5.85
N ARG A 21 -3.33 -15.25 6.34
CA ARG A 21 -3.65 -15.73 7.69
C ARG A 21 -3.28 -17.20 7.85
N ALA A 22 -3.56 -18.02 6.85
CA ALA A 22 -3.25 -19.46 6.85
C ALA A 22 -1.76 -19.77 6.76
N HIS A 23 -0.95 -18.86 6.20
CA HIS A 23 0.50 -18.98 6.10
C HIS A 23 1.20 -18.78 7.46
N LEU A 24 0.61 -18.00 8.36
CA LEU A 24 1.17 -17.68 9.68
C LEU A 24 0.66 -18.64 10.76
N PRO A 25 1.50 -18.98 11.76
CA PRO A 25 1.04 -19.69 12.95
C PRO A 25 -0.13 -19.00 13.65
N LYS A 26 -0.95 -19.76 14.38
CA LYS A 26 -2.14 -19.22 15.07
C LYS A 26 -1.77 -18.23 16.17
N GLU A 27 -0.60 -18.41 16.77
CA GLU A 27 -0.06 -17.58 17.86
C GLU A 27 0.40 -16.19 17.38
N VAL A 28 0.64 -16.04 16.08
CA VAL A 28 1.03 -14.76 15.47
C VAL A 28 -0.23 -13.98 15.11
N ASN A 29 -0.46 -12.86 15.77
CA ASN A 29 -1.49 -11.91 15.39
C ASN A 29 -1.15 -11.23 14.07
N VAL A 30 -2.16 -10.79 13.35
CA VAL A 30 -1.98 -10.12 12.07
C VAL A 30 -2.77 -8.83 12.06
N LEU A 31 -2.14 -7.73 11.71
CA LEU A 31 -2.83 -6.48 11.40
C LEU A 31 -2.88 -6.23 9.89
N ALA A 32 -3.90 -5.51 9.43
CA ALA A 32 -3.99 -5.06 8.05
C ALA A 32 -3.33 -3.68 7.87
N VAL A 33 -2.31 -3.58 7.00
CA VAL A 33 -1.75 -2.26 6.65
C VAL A 33 -2.64 -1.62 5.59
N VAL A 34 -3.43 -0.62 6.00
CA VAL A 34 -4.45 0.06 5.17
C VAL A 34 -4.15 1.54 4.91
N LYS A 35 -2.89 1.96 5.09
CA LYS A 35 -2.42 3.32 4.76
C LYS A 35 -2.65 3.68 3.30
N ALA A 36 -2.61 4.97 2.97
CA ALA A 36 -2.88 5.50 1.63
C ALA A 36 -4.22 4.97 1.07
N ASN A 37 -5.27 4.98 1.93
CA ASN A 37 -6.59 4.43 1.62
C ASN A 37 -6.52 2.98 1.12
N ALA A 38 -5.81 2.12 1.89
CA ALA A 38 -5.54 0.72 1.55
C ALA A 38 -4.85 0.57 0.18
N TYR A 39 -3.75 1.32 -0.03
CA TYR A 39 -3.03 1.35 -1.31
C TYR A 39 -3.97 1.64 -2.49
N GLY A 40 -4.93 2.53 -2.29
CA GLY A 40 -5.93 2.87 -3.30
C GLY A 40 -7.19 2.00 -3.31
N HIS A 41 -7.25 0.88 -2.57
CA HIS A 41 -8.34 -0.10 -2.63
C HIS A 41 -9.57 0.25 -1.77
N GLY A 42 -9.49 1.25 -0.88
CA GLY A 42 -10.57 1.57 0.07
C GLY A 42 -10.29 1.00 1.46
N ALA A 43 -9.83 1.86 2.39
CA ALA A 43 -9.37 1.43 3.72
C ALA A 43 -10.50 0.83 4.56
N LYS A 44 -11.70 1.40 4.49
CA LYS A 44 -12.86 0.94 5.28
C LYS A 44 -13.31 -0.45 4.86
N GLU A 45 -13.48 -0.68 3.57
CA GLU A 45 -13.90 -1.97 3.01
C GLU A 45 -12.84 -3.04 3.26
N THR A 46 -11.57 -2.72 3.01
CA THR A 46 -10.46 -3.65 3.25
C THR A 46 -10.35 -4.02 4.72
N LEU A 47 -10.41 -3.04 5.64
CA LEU A 47 -10.32 -3.32 7.07
C LEU A 47 -11.49 -4.15 7.58
N ARG A 48 -12.73 -3.86 7.11
CA ARG A 48 -13.90 -4.66 7.49
C ARG A 48 -13.70 -6.13 7.13
N ILE A 49 -13.28 -6.41 5.88
CA ILE A 49 -13.03 -7.79 5.43
C ILE A 49 -11.85 -8.41 6.23
N ALA A 50 -10.78 -7.66 6.48
CA ALA A 50 -9.65 -8.16 7.26
C ALA A 50 -10.07 -8.60 8.68
N LEU A 51 -10.91 -7.81 9.37
CA LEU A 51 -11.44 -8.17 10.69
C LEU A 51 -12.33 -9.42 10.62
N GLU A 52 -13.16 -9.57 9.58
CA GLU A 52 -13.97 -10.78 9.34
C GLU A 52 -13.10 -12.03 9.14
N GLU A 53 -11.89 -11.87 8.55
CA GLU A 53 -10.93 -12.95 8.30
C GLU A 53 -9.92 -13.16 9.46
N GLY A 54 -10.19 -12.58 10.64
CA GLY A 54 -9.42 -12.83 11.87
C GLY A 54 -8.18 -11.96 12.03
N TYR A 55 -8.06 -10.86 11.31
CA TYR A 55 -7.08 -9.82 11.60
C TYR A 55 -7.53 -9.05 12.85
N VAL A 56 -6.58 -8.66 13.69
CA VAL A 56 -6.91 -8.10 15.01
C VAL A 56 -6.81 -6.57 15.06
N ALA A 57 -6.18 -5.94 14.07
CA ALA A 57 -5.86 -4.53 14.10
C ALA A 57 -5.65 -3.96 12.69
N ALA A 58 -5.51 -2.64 12.62
CA ALA A 58 -5.12 -1.90 11.43
C ALA A 58 -3.80 -1.16 11.64
N ALA A 59 -3.06 -0.88 10.56
CA ALA A 59 -1.98 0.09 10.58
C ALA A 59 -2.14 1.11 9.45
N VAL A 60 -1.93 2.37 9.79
CA VAL A 60 -1.98 3.54 8.90
C VAL A 60 -0.66 4.30 8.93
N ALA A 61 -0.44 5.22 8.00
CA ALA A 61 0.79 6.02 8.00
C ALA A 61 0.67 7.27 8.87
N ARG A 62 -0.52 7.87 8.97
CA ARG A 62 -0.76 9.17 9.60
C ARG A 62 -1.93 9.11 10.56
N VAL A 63 -1.94 10.04 11.49
CA VAL A 63 -3.00 10.18 12.51
C VAL A 63 -4.37 10.41 11.87
N GLU A 64 -4.44 11.23 10.80
CA GLU A 64 -5.70 11.53 10.11
C GLU A 64 -6.33 10.28 9.49
N GLU A 65 -5.53 9.40 8.89
CA GLU A 65 -6.04 8.13 8.35
C GLU A 65 -6.65 7.25 9.45
N GLY A 66 -6.00 7.22 10.63
CA GLY A 66 -6.52 6.51 11.79
C GLY A 66 -7.81 7.13 12.32
N ALA A 67 -7.88 8.46 12.37
CA ALA A 67 -9.07 9.19 12.77
C ALA A 67 -10.25 8.92 11.82
N GLU A 68 -10.03 8.87 10.50
CA GLU A 68 -11.06 8.53 9.52
C GLU A 68 -11.63 7.11 9.73
N LEU A 69 -10.80 6.15 10.14
CA LEU A 69 -11.26 4.80 10.47
C LEU A 69 -12.06 4.79 11.77
N ARG A 70 -11.64 5.55 12.80
CA ARG A 70 -12.43 5.72 14.04
C ARG A 70 -13.78 6.36 13.78
N ASP A 71 -13.82 7.41 12.94
CA ASP A 71 -15.08 8.08 12.56
C ASP A 71 -15.99 7.16 11.73
N ALA A 72 -15.43 6.19 11.05
CA ALA A 72 -16.18 5.13 10.38
C ALA A 72 -16.68 4.01 11.32
N GLY A 73 -16.38 4.09 12.64
CA GLY A 73 -16.88 3.18 13.67
C GLY A 73 -15.99 1.97 13.97
N PHE A 74 -14.77 1.91 13.45
CA PHE A 74 -13.85 0.82 13.79
C PHE A 74 -13.32 0.97 15.21
N THR A 75 -13.39 -0.09 16.01
CA THR A 75 -12.98 -0.14 17.43
C THR A 75 -11.70 -0.96 17.66
N CYS A 76 -11.23 -1.70 16.67
CA CYS A 76 -9.97 -2.47 16.78
C CYS A 76 -8.77 -1.55 17.06
N PRO A 77 -7.64 -2.07 17.58
CA PRO A 77 -6.40 -1.30 17.67
C PRO A 77 -6.00 -0.72 16.30
N ILE A 78 -5.62 0.56 16.27
CA ILE A 78 -5.14 1.25 15.06
C ILE A 78 -3.75 1.81 15.36
N TYR A 79 -2.75 1.27 14.67
CA TYR A 79 -1.35 1.67 14.78
C TYR A 79 -1.04 2.75 13.74
N VAL A 80 -0.47 3.85 14.21
CA VAL A 80 0.13 4.84 13.33
C VAL A 80 1.60 4.48 13.14
N LEU A 81 2.09 4.42 11.89
CA LEU A 81 3.45 4.00 11.60
C LEU A 81 4.44 5.17 11.41
N GLY A 82 3.95 6.38 11.22
CA GLY A 82 4.76 7.60 11.13
C GLY A 82 4.76 8.37 12.45
N LEU A 83 5.88 9.01 12.78
CA LEU A 83 6.00 9.83 14.00
C LEU A 83 5.00 10.99 13.94
N PRO A 84 4.24 11.24 15.02
CA PRO A 84 3.28 12.35 15.08
C PRO A 84 4.00 13.68 15.30
N LEU A 85 3.51 14.73 14.66
CA LEU A 85 3.87 16.10 15.01
C LEU A 85 3.03 16.58 16.22
N PRO A 86 3.45 17.63 16.95
CA PRO A 86 2.69 18.13 18.10
C PRO A 86 1.23 18.47 17.78
N GLU A 87 0.94 18.98 16.57
CA GLU A 87 -0.41 19.27 16.10
C GLU A 87 -1.29 18.04 15.88
N ASP A 88 -0.69 16.86 15.62
CA ASP A 88 -1.40 15.60 15.38
C ASP A 88 -1.75 14.88 16.70
N MET A 89 -0.94 15.11 17.75
CA MET A 89 -1.06 14.41 19.03
C MET A 89 -2.46 14.51 19.67
N PRO A 90 -3.13 15.69 19.69
CA PRO A 90 -4.48 15.80 20.25
C PRO A 90 -5.50 14.89 19.54
N ILE A 91 -5.37 14.75 18.22
CA ILE A 91 -6.25 13.88 17.43
C ILE A 91 -5.95 12.42 17.78
N GLY A 92 -4.68 12.03 17.77
CA GLY A 92 -4.24 10.68 18.10
C GLY A 92 -4.72 10.22 19.48
N VAL A 93 -4.54 11.08 20.50
CA VAL A 93 -4.99 10.81 21.87
C VAL A 93 -6.51 10.71 21.96
N ASN A 94 -7.25 11.66 21.37
CA ASN A 94 -8.71 11.68 21.46
C ASN A 94 -9.35 10.49 20.73
N LYS A 95 -8.72 10.01 19.66
CA LYS A 95 -9.17 8.87 18.83
C LYS A 95 -8.62 7.53 19.29
N ASP A 96 -7.92 7.44 20.41
CA ASP A 96 -7.33 6.22 20.94
C ASP A 96 -6.49 5.48 19.87
N LEU A 97 -5.58 6.22 19.22
CA LEU A 97 -4.64 5.66 18.27
C LEU A 97 -3.33 5.28 18.97
N ILE A 98 -2.75 4.16 18.59
CA ILE A 98 -1.44 3.74 19.08
C ILE A 98 -0.38 4.43 18.23
N MET A 99 0.29 5.44 18.80
CA MET A 99 1.25 6.27 18.10
C MET A 99 2.68 5.81 18.34
N PRO A 100 3.60 5.95 17.37
CA PRO A 100 5.01 5.70 17.60
C PRO A 100 5.66 6.87 18.30
N ILE A 101 6.65 6.58 19.16
CA ILE A 101 7.52 7.58 19.77
C ILE A 101 8.99 7.13 19.68
N ASP A 102 9.86 8.05 19.44
CA ASP A 102 11.31 7.92 19.57
C ASP A 102 11.89 9.08 20.39
N ASP A 103 13.21 9.22 20.38
CA ASP A 103 13.91 10.27 21.13
C ASP A 103 13.63 11.69 20.61
N THR A 104 13.07 11.85 19.41
CA THR A 104 12.76 13.14 18.78
C THR A 104 11.35 13.65 19.07
N VAL A 105 10.44 12.77 19.53
CA VAL A 105 9.05 13.15 19.81
C VAL A 105 8.96 14.01 21.07
N ASP A 106 8.12 15.06 21.04
CA ASP A 106 7.85 15.93 22.20
C ASP A 106 6.96 15.21 23.23
N LEU A 107 7.61 14.50 24.16
CA LEU A 107 6.93 13.74 25.20
C LEU A 107 6.25 14.65 26.24
N ASP A 108 6.77 15.87 26.47
CA ASP A 108 6.14 16.83 27.39
C ASP A 108 4.78 17.27 26.83
N ALA A 109 4.71 17.58 25.53
CA ALA A 109 3.46 17.93 24.87
C ALA A 109 2.47 16.74 24.89
N MET A 110 2.94 15.52 24.59
CA MET A 110 2.12 14.31 24.59
C MET A 110 1.55 14.01 25.99
N GLU A 111 2.38 14.06 27.02
CA GLU A 111 1.98 13.89 28.43
C GLU A 111 0.93 14.92 28.87
N ALA A 112 1.15 16.21 28.54
CA ALA A 112 0.21 17.26 28.88
C ALA A 112 -1.18 17.02 28.25
N ILE A 113 -1.22 16.57 26.99
CA ILE A 113 -2.47 16.22 26.29
C ILE A 113 -3.14 15.01 26.95
N ALA A 114 -2.38 13.98 27.30
CA ALA A 114 -2.87 12.77 27.94
C ALA A 114 -3.49 13.10 29.31
N ALA A 115 -2.77 13.86 30.14
CA ALA A 115 -3.22 14.26 31.46
C ALA A 115 -4.52 15.07 31.42
N VAL A 116 -4.62 16.07 30.52
CA VAL A 116 -5.85 16.87 30.32
C VAL A 116 -7.01 15.99 29.83
N SER A 117 -6.74 15.04 28.96
CA SER A 117 -7.73 14.09 28.43
C SER A 117 -8.08 12.97 29.42
N LYS A 118 -7.36 12.86 30.55
CA LYS A 118 -7.47 11.78 31.55
C LYS A 118 -7.34 10.39 30.93
N LYS A 119 -6.40 10.25 30.00
CA LYS A 119 -6.12 9.00 29.28
C LYS A 119 -4.69 8.54 29.54
N THR A 120 -4.49 7.24 29.52
CA THR A 120 -3.17 6.66 29.28
C THR A 120 -3.04 6.38 27.81
N ILE A 121 -1.95 6.83 27.20
CA ILE A 121 -1.67 6.65 25.77
C ILE A 121 -0.79 5.42 25.62
N GLU A 122 -1.24 4.49 24.80
CA GLU A 122 -0.41 3.36 24.37
C GLU A 122 0.47 3.80 23.20
N VAL A 123 1.78 3.55 23.30
CA VAL A 123 2.74 3.93 22.28
C VAL A 123 3.56 2.74 21.82
N MET A 124 4.02 2.79 20.57
CA MET A 124 5.00 1.84 20.01
C MET A 124 6.38 2.50 19.94
N LEU A 125 7.41 1.72 20.24
CA LEU A 125 8.80 2.15 20.11
C LEU A 125 9.37 1.66 18.78
N PRO A 126 9.46 2.52 17.74
CA PRO A 126 10.15 2.16 16.50
C PRO A 126 11.65 2.05 16.76
N ILE A 127 12.24 0.95 16.30
CA ILE A 127 13.69 0.73 16.40
C ILE A 127 14.30 0.80 15.01
N ASP A 128 15.26 1.71 14.84
CA ASP A 128 16.03 1.77 13.61
C ASP A 128 17.17 0.75 13.63
N THR A 129 16.91 -0.36 13.00
CA THR A 129 17.87 -1.45 12.85
C THR A 129 18.67 -1.40 11.56
N GLY A 130 18.41 -0.39 10.69
CA GLY A 130 19.10 -0.21 9.43
C GLY A 130 18.23 0.23 8.25
N MET A 131 16.97 0.63 8.49
CA MET A 131 16.15 1.31 7.49
C MET A 131 16.54 2.79 7.36
N ASN A 132 17.06 3.40 8.43
CA ASN A 132 17.51 4.78 8.53
C ASN A 132 16.43 5.80 8.13
N ARG A 133 15.21 5.58 8.62
CA ARG A 133 14.06 6.42 8.30
C ARG A 133 13.41 7.06 9.53
N ILE A 134 13.10 6.28 10.55
CA ILE A 134 12.56 6.69 11.85
C ILE A 134 13.00 5.69 12.91
N GLY A 135 12.97 6.09 14.16
CA GLY A 135 13.16 5.20 15.30
C GLY A 135 14.47 5.41 16.05
N THR A 136 14.48 4.94 17.28
CA THR A 136 15.63 4.95 18.17
C THR A 136 16.63 3.86 17.78
N HIS A 137 17.92 4.14 17.82
CA HIS A 137 18.94 3.10 17.63
C HIS A 137 18.92 2.10 18.78
N PRO A 138 19.25 0.82 18.57
CA PRO A 138 19.22 -0.21 19.62
C PRO A 138 20.00 0.18 20.89
N GLU A 139 21.16 0.79 20.72
CA GLU A 139 22.05 1.24 21.81
C GLU A 139 21.46 2.37 22.66
N ASP A 140 20.52 3.14 22.14
CA ASP A 140 19.88 4.29 22.80
C ASP A 140 18.55 3.90 23.50
N VAL A 141 18.04 2.70 23.27
CA VAL A 141 16.79 2.20 23.88
C VAL A 141 16.78 2.32 25.42
N PRO A 142 17.84 1.96 26.17
CA PRO A 142 17.86 2.13 27.61
C PRO A 142 17.65 3.57 28.07
N ALA A 143 18.20 4.54 27.32
CA ALA A 143 18.03 5.97 27.66
C ALA A 143 16.58 6.43 27.38
N LEU A 144 15.96 5.99 26.27
CA LEU A 144 14.56 6.28 25.98
C LEU A 144 13.63 5.68 27.05
N LEU A 145 13.81 4.41 27.43
CA LEU A 145 12.99 3.77 28.47
C LEU A 145 13.09 4.51 29.80
N LYS A 146 14.32 4.88 30.22
CA LYS A 146 14.52 5.68 31.42
C LYS A 146 13.84 7.06 31.33
N LYS A 147 13.84 7.71 30.16
CA LYS A 147 13.14 8.98 29.96
C LYS A 147 11.63 8.80 30.14
N LEU A 148 11.05 7.69 29.64
CA LEU A 148 9.62 7.39 29.74
C LEU A 148 9.13 7.21 31.17
N GLU A 149 9.97 6.82 32.14
CA GLU A 149 9.59 6.73 33.57
C GLU A 149 9.04 8.03 34.16
N ALA A 150 9.39 9.18 33.55
CA ALA A 150 8.91 10.49 33.98
C ALA A 150 7.49 10.83 33.45
N TYR A 151 6.91 10.00 32.57
CA TYR A 151 5.66 10.28 31.87
C TYR A 151 4.57 9.25 32.22
N PRO A 152 3.84 9.41 33.34
CA PRO A 152 2.92 8.39 33.85
C PRO A 152 1.70 8.12 32.99
N HIS A 153 1.38 8.98 32.03
CA HIS A 153 0.27 8.79 31.09
C HIS A 153 0.72 8.24 29.73
N ILE A 154 2.01 7.93 29.54
CA ILE A 154 2.56 7.34 28.33
C ILE A 154 3.02 5.92 28.64
N HIS A 155 2.38 4.92 28.03
CA HIS A 155 2.67 3.51 28.24
C HIS A 155 3.29 2.87 26.98
N ALA A 156 4.51 2.33 27.13
CA ALA A 156 5.17 1.57 26.05
C ALA A 156 4.44 0.24 25.86
N TYR A 157 3.54 0.19 24.89
CA TYR A 157 2.69 -0.95 24.56
C TYR A 157 3.42 -2.01 23.73
N GLY A 158 4.46 -1.60 23.01
CA GLY A 158 5.22 -2.52 22.16
C GLY A 158 6.32 -1.84 21.38
N THR A 159 6.95 -2.61 20.54
CA THR A 159 8.06 -2.19 19.67
C THR A 159 7.91 -2.72 18.26
N PHE A 160 8.49 -2.02 17.29
CA PHE A 160 8.58 -2.52 15.93
C PHE A 160 9.84 -2.03 15.22
N THR A 161 10.27 -2.80 14.22
CA THR A 161 11.25 -2.35 13.23
C THR A 161 10.74 -2.56 11.82
N HIS A 162 11.44 -2.05 10.81
CA HIS A 162 11.11 -2.28 9.41
C HIS A 162 12.33 -2.75 8.64
N MET A 163 12.23 -3.95 8.06
CA MET A 163 13.30 -4.53 7.27
C MET A 163 13.38 -3.86 5.90
N ALA A 164 14.58 -3.38 5.55
CA ALA A 164 14.83 -2.65 4.30
C ALA A 164 14.94 -3.56 3.08
N THR A 165 15.37 -4.82 3.27
CA THR A 165 15.74 -5.74 2.20
C THR A 165 15.14 -7.14 2.36
N ALA A 166 14.00 -7.24 3.07
CA ALA A 166 13.33 -8.53 3.27
C ALA A 166 12.86 -9.18 1.97
N ASP A 167 12.65 -8.40 0.92
CA ASP A 167 12.24 -8.79 -0.43
C ASP A 167 13.40 -9.19 -1.35
N HIS A 168 14.66 -9.02 -0.93
CA HIS A 168 15.82 -9.46 -1.68
C HIS A 168 15.96 -10.98 -1.65
N LYS A 169 16.67 -11.55 -2.64
CA LYS A 169 17.00 -12.98 -2.67
C LYS A 169 17.87 -13.37 -1.48
N GLU A 170 18.95 -12.60 -1.25
CA GLU A 170 19.85 -12.80 -0.11
C GLU A 170 19.28 -12.12 1.14
N LYS A 171 19.14 -12.87 2.25
CA LYS A 171 18.49 -12.42 3.46
C LYS A 171 19.46 -11.89 4.54
N ASP A 172 20.77 -11.92 4.31
CA ASP A 172 21.78 -11.59 5.32
C ASP A 172 21.59 -10.19 5.92
N ALA A 173 21.25 -9.19 5.10
CA ALA A 173 21.04 -7.83 5.59
C ALA A 173 19.76 -7.74 6.46
N ALA A 174 18.69 -8.41 6.07
CA ALA A 174 17.45 -8.48 6.85
C ALA A 174 17.66 -9.25 8.17
N LEU A 175 18.43 -10.34 8.16
CA LEU A 175 18.76 -11.08 9.36
C LEU A 175 19.63 -10.27 10.33
N LYS A 176 20.60 -9.49 9.83
CA LYS A 176 21.36 -8.54 10.66
C LYS A 176 20.48 -7.47 11.31
N GLN A 177 19.45 -6.98 10.59
CA GLN A 177 18.48 -6.07 11.20
C GLN A 177 17.69 -6.76 12.34
N LEU A 178 17.34 -8.03 12.18
CA LEU A 178 16.68 -8.79 13.25
C LEU A 178 17.61 -9.03 14.46
N ASP A 179 18.92 -9.29 14.25
CA ASP A 179 19.88 -9.39 15.36
C ASP A 179 19.92 -8.09 16.16
N ARG A 180 19.97 -6.94 15.50
CA ARG A 180 19.91 -5.62 16.16
C ARG A 180 18.56 -5.36 16.84
N PHE A 181 17.48 -5.88 16.28
CA PHE A 181 16.15 -5.76 16.88
C PHE A 181 16.04 -6.60 18.15
N ASP A 182 16.55 -7.82 18.15
CA ASP A 182 16.61 -8.69 19.33
C ASP A 182 17.46 -8.08 20.46
N GLU A 183 18.56 -7.39 20.11
CA GLU A 183 19.34 -6.60 21.06
C GLU A 183 18.47 -5.51 21.70
N ALA A 184 17.76 -4.71 20.93
CA ALA A 184 16.87 -3.67 21.44
C ALA A 184 15.77 -4.24 22.35
N ILE A 185 15.14 -5.36 21.96
CA ILE A 185 14.11 -6.05 22.75
C ILE A 185 14.66 -6.49 24.09
N SER A 186 15.92 -6.91 24.17
CA SER A 186 16.54 -7.37 25.42
C SER A 186 16.57 -6.32 26.54
N TYR A 187 16.44 -5.04 26.21
CA TYR A 187 16.35 -3.93 27.18
C TYR A 187 14.90 -3.61 27.61
N MET A 188 13.89 -4.17 26.92
CA MET A 188 12.49 -3.78 27.11
C MET A 188 11.80 -4.62 28.18
N PRO A 189 10.78 -4.05 28.88
CA PRO A 189 9.98 -4.78 29.87
C PRO A 189 8.92 -5.65 29.17
N VAL A 190 9.38 -6.69 28.47
CA VAL A 190 8.49 -7.58 27.70
C VAL A 190 7.68 -8.46 28.64
N ASP A 191 6.35 -8.32 28.60
CA ASP A 191 5.38 -9.20 29.23
C ASP A 191 4.50 -9.89 28.17
N GLU A 192 3.48 -10.64 28.61
CA GLU A 192 2.58 -11.38 27.70
C GLU A 192 1.74 -10.49 26.77
N ASN A 193 1.56 -9.22 27.11
CA ASN A 193 0.77 -8.26 26.33
C ASN A 193 1.64 -7.36 25.45
N PHE A 194 2.96 -7.38 25.65
CA PHE A 194 3.88 -6.51 24.92
C PHE A 194 3.96 -6.90 23.44
N VAL A 195 3.67 -5.95 22.56
CA VAL A 195 3.65 -6.19 21.10
C VAL A 195 5.04 -6.08 20.50
N ILE A 196 5.46 -7.11 19.79
CA ILE A 196 6.74 -7.15 19.05
C ILE A 196 6.44 -7.42 17.59
N SER A 197 6.91 -6.54 16.70
CA SER A 197 6.57 -6.61 15.28
C SER A 197 7.72 -6.21 14.37
N SER A 198 8.15 -7.12 13.46
CA SER A 198 9.15 -6.80 12.44
C SER A 198 8.74 -7.23 11.03
N ALA A 199 7.86 -8.24 10.89
CA ALA A 199 7.46 -8.76 9.59
C ALA A 199 6.64 -7.75 8.78
N ASN A 200 7.21 -7.22 7.70
CA ASN A 200 6.48 -6.63 6.58
C ASN A 200 5.98 -7.74 5.63
N SER A 201 5.40 -7.42 4.48
CA SER A 201 4.91 -8.41 3.51
C SER A 201 5.94 -9.46 3.12
N ALA A 202 7.18 -9.07 2.85
CA ALA A 202 8.26 -9.98 2.50
C ALA A 202 8.72 -10.84 3.69
N GLY A 203 8.78 -10.24 4.88
CA GLY A 203 9.07 -10.96 6.12
C GLY A 203 8.01 -12.00 6.46
N VAL A 204 6.73 -11.69 6.20
CA VAL A 204 5.63 -12.66 6.34
C VAL A 204 5.87 -13.89 5.48
N ILE A 205 6.30 -13.73 4.23
CA ILE A 205 6.47 -14.84 3.28
C ILE A 205 7.75 -15.64 3.55
N ASP A 206 8.90 -14.96 3.72
CA ASP A 206 10.22 -15.61 3.60
C ASP A 206 11.05 -15.64 4.89
N ILE A 207 10.66 -14.91 5.96
CA ILE A 207 11.49 -14.79 7.15
C ILE A 207 10.71 -15.12 8.42
N PRO A 208 10.49 -16.40 8.75
CA PRO A 208 9.73 -16.82 9.94
C PRO A 208 10.21 -16.19 11.24
N ARG A 209 11.53 -15.98 11.40
CA ARG A 209 12.11 -15.31 12.57
C ARG A 209 11.55 -13.90 12.79
N SER A 210 11.06 -13.23 11.74
CA SER A 210 10.51 -11.86 11.83
C SER A 210 9.06 -11.79 12.33
N TRP A 211 8.36 -12.91 12.46
CA TRP A 211 6.92 -12.89 12.73
C TRP A 211 6.59 -12.35 14.14
N HIS A 212 7.41 -12.72 15.15
CA HIS A 212 7.18 -12.40 16.56
C HIS A 212 5.71 -12.66 16.95
N ASN A 213 5.05 -11.70 17.63
CA ASN A 213 3.64 -11.87 18.00
C ASN A 213 2.66 -11.00 17.18
N LEU A 214 3.18 -10.12 16.27
CA LEU A 214 2.33 -9.31 15.37
C LEU A 214 2.97 -9.12 13.99
N ALA A 215 2.35 -9.67 12.94
CA ALA A 215 2.76 -9.47 11.54
C ALA A 215 2.01 -8.30 10.87
N ARG A 216 2.69 -7.60 9.94
CA ARG A 216 2.18 -6.39 9.27
C ARG A 216 2.19 -6.53 7.74
N PRO A 217 1.40 -7.46 7.15
CA PRO A 217 1.25 -7.52 5.70
C PRO A 217 0.63 -6.22 5.16
N GLY A 218 1.18 -5.75 4.04
CA GLY A 218 0.68 -4.60 3.29
C GLY A 218 0.38 -4.99 1.86
N ILE A 219 1.34 -4.86 0.94
CA ILE A 219 1.14 -5.03 -0.50
C ILE A 219 0.50 -6.37 -0.87
N ILE A 220 0.83 -7.45 -0.16
CA ILE A 220 0.29 -8.80 -0.42
C ILE A 220 -1.22 -8.93 -0.16
N ILE A 221 -1.82 -8.04 0.63
CA ILE A 221 -3.29 -7.99 0.80
C ILE A 221 -3.96 -7.66 -0.54
N TYR A 222 -3.29 -6.88 -1.39
CA TYR A 222 -3.82 -6.32 -2.63
C TYR A 222 -3.47 -7.13 -3.88
N GLY A 223 -2.63 -8.18 -3.74
CA GLY A 223 -2.31 -9.14 -4.79
C GLY A 223 -0.85 -9.18 -5.25
N PRO A 224 -0.13 -8.07 -5.39
CA PRO A 224 1.26 -8.12 -5.81
C PRO A 224 2.16 -8.85 -4.81
N GLN A 225 3.09 -9.64 -5.33
CA GLN A 225 4.21 -10.15 -4.54
C GLN A 225 5.18 -9.00 -4.23
N PRO A 226 5.89 -9.02 -3.09
CA PRO A 226 6.84 -7.95 -2.74
C PRO A 226 7.98 -7.81 -3.75
N SER A 227 8.41 -8.90 -4.37
CA SER A 227 9.46 -8.95 -5.37
C SER A 227 9.41 -10.28 -6.15
N ASP A 228 9.88 -10.26 -7.40
CA ASP A 228 9.98 -11.48 -8.24
C ASP A 228 11.12 -12.41 -7.82
N VAL A 229 12.11 -11.91 -7.08
CA VAL A 229 13.30 -12.67 -6.67
C VAL A 229 13.14 -13.36 -5.31
N MET A 230 11.97 -13.31 -4.68
CA MET A 230 11.70 -14.00 -3.41
C MET A 230 11.74 -15.52 -3.57
N THR A 231 12.11 -16.21 -2.48
CA THR A 231 12.20 -17.68 -2.45
C THR A 231 10.83 -18.34 -2.50
N ASN A 232 9.88 -17.82 -1.74
CA ASN A 232 8.52 -18.33 -1.70
C ASN A 232 7.54 -17.30 -2.30
N LYS A 233 6.40 -17.79 -2.75
CA LYS A 233 5.27 -16.99 -3.23
C LYS A 233 3.99 -17.50 -2.60
N LEU A 234 3.05 -16.60 -2.33
CA LEU A 234 1.70 -16.95 -1.92
C LEU A 234 0.79 -16.96 -3.15
N ASP A 235 -0.29 -17.74 -3.08
CA ASP A 235 -1.35 -17.76 -4.11
C ASP A 235 -2.25 -16.52 -3.90
N LEU A 236 -1.86 -15.40 -4.50
CA LEU A 236 -2.53 -14.11 -4.36
C LEU A 236 -3.24 -13.72 -5.65
N GLN A 237 -4.33 -12.98 -5.51
CA GLN A 237 -5.15 -12.46 -6.61
C GLN A 237 -5.06 -10.93 -6.63
N TYR A 238 -4.85 -10.33 -7.80
CA TYR A 238 -4.93 -8.87 -7.94
C TYR A 238 -6.36 -8.41 -7.65
N ALA A 239 -6.50 -7.50 -6.68
CA ALA A 239 -7.79 -7.03 -6.22
C ALA A 239 -8.28 -5.77 -6.96
N MET A 240 -7.42 -5.09 -7.72
CA MET A 240 -7.75 -3.87 -8.45
C MET A 240 -7.68 -4.09 -9.95
N SER A 241 -8.72 -3.65 -10.66
CA SER A 241 -8.68 -3.41 -12.10
C SER A 241 -8.97 -1.94 -12.40
N VAL A 242 -8.42 -1.42 -13.51
CA VAL A 242 -8.68 -0.06 -14.00
C VAL A 242 -9.40 -0.16 -15.32
N VAL A 243 -10.63 0.31 -15.32
CA VAL A 243 -11.57 0.20 -16.45
C VAL A 243 -11.89 1.59 -16.98
N SER A 244 -11.95 1.71 -18.28
CA SER A 244 -12.40 2.89 -19.00
C SER A 244 -13.19 2.50 -20.26
N HIS A 245 -13.51 3.47 -21.12
CA HIS A 245 -14.21 3.22 -22.37
C HIS A 245 -13.63 4.11 -23.47
N VAL A 246 -13.69 3.63 -24.71
CA VAL A 246 -13.32 4.43 -25.89
C VAL A 246 -14.28 5.61 -26.04
N THR A 247 -13.75 6.83 -26.13
CA THR A 247 -14.57 8.03 -26.34
C THR A 247 -14.58 8.50 -27.79
N HIS A 248 -13.52 8.22 -28.54
CA HIS A 248 -13.38 8.64 -29.92
C HIS A 248 -12.52 7.65 -30.70
N VAL A 249 -12.79 7.50 -31.99
CA VAL A 249 -11.95 6.76 -32.94
C VAL A 249 -11.72 7.60 -34.21
N GLN A 250 -10.53 7.46 -34.78
CA GLN A 250 -10.18 8.14 -36.04
C GLN A 250 -9.13 7.35 -36.83
N ILE A 251 -8.99 7.65 -38.10
CA ILE A 251 -7.86 7.19 -38.91
C ILE A 251 -6.73 8.21 -38.79
N LEU A 252 -5.56 7.75 -38.42
CA LEU A 252 -4.31 8.50 -38.50
C LEU A 252 -3.60 8.08 -39.78
N HIS A 253 -3.42 9.02 -40.72
CA HIS A 253 -2.81 8.71 -42.01
C HIS A 253 -1.28 8.59 -41.89
N LYS A 254 -0.71 7.84 -42.82
CA LYS A 254 0.74 7.70 -42.92
C LYS A 254 1.44 9.08 -42.95
N GLY A 255 2.42 9.22 -42.07
CA GLY A 255 3.21 10.44 -41.93
C GLY A 255 2.61 11.46 -40.95
N GLU A 256 1.38 11.29 -40.49
CA GLU A 256 0.80 12.12 -39.45
C GLU A 256 1.36 11.79 -38.07
N ALA A 257 1.55 12.83 -37.26
CA ALA A 257 1.99 12.71 -35.87
C ALA A 257 0.79 12.76 -34.92
N ILE A 258 0.87 12.05 -33.77
CA ILE A 258 -0.19 12.03 -32.75
C ILE A 258 0.30 12.53 -31.40
N GLY A 259 -0.53 13.35 -30.74
CA GLY A 259 -0.33 13.87 -29.40
C GLY A 259 0.75 14.95 -29.28
N TYR A 260 1.00 15.37 -28.04
CA TYR A 260 1.95 16.44 -27.75
C TYR A 260 3.38 16.11 -28.19
N GLY A 261 3.97 17.04 -28.95
CA GLY A 261 5.35 16.93 -29.43
C GLY A 261 5.54 15.94 -30.56
N GLY A 262 4.44 15.36 -31.13
CA GLY A 262 4.52 14.47 -32.28
C GLY A 262 5.47 13.28 -32.10
N THR A 263 5.53 12.71 -30.89
CA THR A 263 6.53 11.67 -30.54
C THR A 263 6.24 10.32 -31.17
N TYR A 264 5.07 10.14 -31.75
CA TYR A 264 4.70 9.01 -32.57
C TYR A 264 4.25 9.52 -33.94
N VAL A 265 4.76 8.93 -35.00
CA VAL A 265 4.39 9.21 -36.39
C VAL A 265 3.91 7.93 -37.05
N ALA A 266 2.74 7.96 -37.66
CA ALA A 266 2.16 6.79 -38.32
C ALA A 266 3.02 6.35 -39.51
N LYS A 267 3.41 5.05 -39.51
CA LYS A 267 4.19 4.44 -40.60
C LYS A 267 3.33 4.01 -41.78
N GLU A 268 2.04 3.83 -41.54
CA GLU A 268 0.98 3.47 -42.48
C GLU A 268 -0.34 4.05 -41.93
N ASP A 269 -1.40 3.99 -42.72
CA ASP A 269 -2.73 4.39 -42.27
C ASP A 269 -3.17 3.45 -41.14
N MET A 270 -3.59 3.98 -40.02
CA MET A 270 -3.95 3.19 -38.84
C MET A 270 -5.14 3.78 -38.09
N LYS A 271 -5.93 2.93 -37.45
CA LYS A 271 -7.00 3.38 -36.57
C LYS A 271 -6.48 3.64 -35.18
N THR A 272 -6.93 4.74 -34.59
CA THR A 272 -6.61 5.09 -33.20
C THR A 272 -7.89 5.30 -32.40
N ALA A 273 -7.83 4.96 -31.11
CA ALA A 273 -8.88 5.21 -30.14
C ALA A 273 -8.38 6.13 -29.02
N THR A 274 -9.26 6.99 -28.52
CA THR A 274 -9.00 7.88 -27.38
C THR A 274 -9.64 7.32 -26.12
N VAL A 275 -8.86 7.28 -25.03
CA VAL A 275 -9.25 6.79 -23.70
C VAL A 275 -9.22 7.97 -22.72
N PRO A 276 -10.33 8.26 -21.97
CA PRO A 276 -10.45 9.45 -21.11
C PRO A 276 -9.86 9.21 -19.72
N ILE A 277 -8.58 8.92 -19.66
CA ILE A 277 -7.72 8.84 -18.45
C ILE A 277 -6.38 9.47 -18.82
N GLY A 278 -5.81 10.24 -17.91
CA GLY A 278 -4.51 10.85 -18.12
C GLY A 278 -3.67 10.94 -16.85
N TYR A 279 -2.57 11.71 -16.91
CA TYR A 279 -1.66 11.79 -15.76
C TYR A 279 -2.28 12.54 -14.56
N ALA A 280 -3.31 13.38 -14.76
CA ALA A 280 -4.04 13.99 -13.66
C ALA A 280 -4.89 12.98 -12.87
N ASP A 281 -5.23 11.84 -13.47
CA ASP A 281 -5.95 10.74 -12.84
C ASP A 281 -5.02 9.74 -12.16
N GLY A 282 -3.69 9.91 -12.34
CA GLY A 282 -2.65 9.03 -11.83
C GLY A 282 -2.13 8.03 -12.86
N TRP A 283 -2.53 8.10 -14.15
CA TRP A 283 -1.98 7.24 -15.18
C TRP A 283 -0.65 7.80 -15.70
N HIS A 284 0.44 7.13 -15.37
CA HIS A 284 1.80 7.66 -15.49
C HIS A 284 2.18 8.07 -16.91
N ARG A 285 2.71 9.30 -17.04
CA ARG A 285 3.17 9.83 -18.32
C ARG A 285 4.39 9.07 -18.90
N SER A 286 5.14 8.34 -18.05
CA SER A 286 6.24 7.45 -18.46
C SER A 286 5.78 6.27 -19.33
N LEU A 287 4.49 5.91 -19.31
CA LEU A 287 3.87 4.90 -20.16
C LEU A 287 3.67 5.37 -21.62
N SER A 288 3.94 6.63 -21.94
CA SER A 288 3.82 7.19 -23.31
C SER A 288 4.67 6.38 -24.30
N ASN A 289 4.08 5.92 -25.41
CA ASN A 289 4.69 5.07 -26.44
C ASN A 289 5.24 3.70 -25.93
N LYS A 290 4.95 3.32 -24.68
CA LYS A 290 5.46 2.08 -24.08
C LYS A 290 4.32 1.19 -23.57
N GLY A 291 3.31 1.80 -22.94
CA GLY A 291 2.21 1.07 -22.31
C GLY A 291 1.25 0.46 -23.32
N VAL A 292 0.43 -0.47 -22.82
CA VAL A 292 -0.64 -1.12 -23.58
C VAL A 292 -1.93 -1.09 -22.77
N VAL A 293 -3.07 -1.24 -23.43
CA VAL A 293 -4.39 -1.49 -22.83
C VAL A 293 -5.05 -2.66 -23.54
N LEU A 294 -6.12 -3.22 -22.96
CA LEU A 294 -6.95 -4.23 -23.64
C LEU A 294 -8.22 -3.56 -24.18
N ILE A 295 -8.56 -3.87 -25.43
CA ILE A 295 -9.85 -3.54 -26.04
C ILE A 295 -10.31 -4.76 -26.84
N ASN A 296 -11.52 -5.23 -26.57
CA ASN A 296 -12.10 -6.42 -27.21
C ASN A 296 -11.18 -7.67 -27.10
N GLY A 297 -10.49 -7.83 -25.93
CA GLY A 297 -9.58 -8.93 -25.66
C GLY A 297 -8.24 -8.87 -26.42
N LYS A 298 -7.88 -7.71 -26.98
CA LYS A 298 -6.63 -7.51 -27.74
C LYS A 298 -5.78 -6.42 -27.11
N ARG A 299 -4.46 -6.59 -27.15
CA ARG A 299 -3.48 -5.61 -26.66
C ARG A 299 -3.35 -4.45 -27.65
N CYS A 300 -3.71 -3.25 -27.21
CA CYS A 300 -3.67 -2.00 -27.98
C CYS A 300 -2.56 -1.10 -27.42
N PRO A 301 -1.46 -0.83 -28.18
CA PRO A 301 -0.35 -0.03 -27.69
C PRO A 301 -0.72 1.46 -27.58
N ILE A 302 -0.23 2.13 -26.53
CA ILE A 302 -0.33 3.57 -26.37
C ILE A 302 0.58 4.25 -27.41
N VAL A 303 -0.01 5.17 -28.21
CA VAL A 303 0.66 5.93 -29.25
C VAL A 303 0.65 7.43 -28.94
N GLY A 304 1.83 8.03 -28.97
CA GLY A 304 2.03 9.42 -28.57
C GLY A 304 2.13 9.58 -27.04
N ARG A 305 2.17 10.83 -26.60
CA ARG A 305 2.28 11.17 -25.17
C ARG A 305 0.92 11.10 -24.48
N ILE A 306 0.91 10.53 -23.28
CA ILE A 306 -0.22 10.61 -22.36
C ILE A 306 -0.43 12.08 -21.99
N CYS A 307 -1.66 12.56 -22.17
CA CYS A 307 -2.08 13.93 -21.87
C CYS A 307 -2.58 14.03 -20.41
N MET A 308 -3.07 15.21 -20.02
CA MET A 308 -3.58 15.45 -18.66
C MET A 308 -4.77 14.54 -18.34
N ASP A 309 -5.75 14.44 -19.25
CA ASP A 309 -7.03 13.79 -18.99
C ASP A 309 -7.37 12.69 -20.02
N GLN A 310 -6.45 12.35 -20.94
CA GLN A 310 -6.67 11.33 -21.97
C GLN A 310 -5.36 10.87 -22.63
N PHE A 311 -5.42 9.71 -23.27
CA PHE A 311 -4.36 9.21 -24.14
C PHE A 311 -4.94 8.48 -25.35
N MET A 312 -4.11 8.16 -26.34
CA MET A 312 -4.49 7.48 -27.55
C MET A 312 -3.80 6.14 -27.67
N VAL A 313 -4.50 5.19 -28.27
CA VAL A 313 -3.99 3.83 -28.54
C VAL A 313 -4.18 3.50 -30.02
N ALA A 314 -3.28 2.69 -30.56
CA ALA A 314 -3.51 2.02 -31.84
C ALA A 314 -4.50 0.88 -31.65
N CYS A 315 -5.49 0.74 -32.52
CA CYS A 315 -6.50 -0.29 -32.40
C CYS A 315 -6.90 -0.83 -33.80
N ASP A 316 -7.62 -1.94 -33.82
CA ASP A 316 -8.15 -2.52 -35.03
C ASP A 316 -9.46 -1.83 -35.52
N ASP A 317 -9.93 -2.23 -36.71
CA ASP A 317 -11.10 -1.66 -37.37
C ASP A 317 -12.42 -1.96 -36.63
N GLU A 318 -12.45 -2.93 -35.73
CA GLU A 318 -13.65 -3.34 -35.01
C GLU A 318 -13.96 -2.41 -33.83
N VAL A 319 -12.96 -1.72 -33.30
CA VAL A 319 -13.11 -0.84 -32.11
C VAL A 319 -14.04 0.34 -32.41
N ARG A 320 -14.95 0.65 -31.47
CA ARG A 320 -15.96 1.71 -31.57
C ARG A 320 -15.98 2.56 -30.29
N PRO A 321 -16.47 3.82 -30.36
CA PRO A 321 -16.82 4.56 -29.15
C PRO A 321 -17.80 3.77 -28.27
N GLY A 322 -17.50 3.71 -26.95
CA GLY A 322 -18.25 2.94 -25.97
C GLY A 322 -17.65 1.55 -25.66
N ASP A 323 -16.71 1.05 -26.45
CA ASP A 323 -16.05 -0.21 -26.14
C ASP A 323 -15.25 -0.09 -24.84
N GLU A 324 -15.30 -1.14 -24.03
CA GLU A 324 -14.59 -1.22 -22.77
C GLU A 324 -13.07 -1.28 -22.99
N VAL A 325 -12.34 -0.53 -22.18
CA VAL A 325 -10.88 -0.48 -22.17
C VAL A 325 -10.38 -0.92 -20.79
N ILE A 326 -9.56 -1.96 -20.73
CA ILE A 326 -8.88 -2.37 -19.52
C ILE A 326 -7.44 -1.85 -19.54
N LEU A 327 -7.14 -0.94 -18.63
CA LEU A 327 -5.79 -0.40 -18.47
C LEU A 327 -4.95 -1.31 -17.58
N MET A 328 -5.60 -1.97 -16.62
CA MET A 328 -5.03 -2.93 -15.67
C MET A 328 -6.13 -3.91 -15.28
N GLY A 329 -5.91 -5.22 -15.42
CA GLY A 329 -6.89 -6.27 -15.18
C GLY A 329 -7.03 -7.23 -16.35
N LYS A 330 -8.14 -7.97 -16.38
CA LYS A 330 -8.43 -9.03 -17.38
C LYS A 330 -9.52 -8.63 -18.35
N GLN A 331 -9.37 -9.06 -19.61
CA GLN A 331 -10.42 -9.02 -20.63
C GLN A 331 -10.28 -10.24 -21.55
N GLY A 332 -11.21 -11.18 -21.45
CA GLY A 332 -11.10 -12.50 -22.10
C GLY A 332 -9.92 -13.30 -21.54
N GLU A 333 -9.04 -13.77 -22.41
CA GLU A 333 -7.85 -14.54 -22.05
C GLU A 333 -6.63 -13.63 -21.74
N GLU A 334 -6.71 -12.35 -22.06
CA GLU A 334 -5.62 -11.39 -21.87
C GLU A 334 -5.70 -10.72 -20.48
N GLU A 335 -4.51 -10.45 -19.94
CA GLU A 335 -4.35 -9.74 -18.66
C GLU A 335 -3.21 -8.73 -18.75
N ILE A 336 -3.42 -7.57 -18.13
CA ILE A 336 -2.38 -6.56 -17.84
C ILE A 336 -2.31 -6.43 -16.32
N THR A 337 -1.22 -6.91 -15.73
CA THR A 337 -1.02 -6.87 -14.28
C THR A 337 -0.45 -5.51 -13.85
N VAL A 338 -0.63 -5.17 -12.56
CA VAL A 338 0.04 -3.97 -12.00
C VAL A 338 1.57 -4.09 -12.04
N ASP A 339 2.11 -5.30 -11.98
CA ASP A 339 3.55 -5.56 -12.11
C ASP A 339 4.03 -5.23 -13.53
N GLU A 340 3.28 -5.61 -14.58
CA GLU A 340 3.57 -5.24 -15.96
C GLU A 340 3.53 -3.71 -16.16
N VAL A 341 2.49 -3.05 -15.64
CA VAL A 341 2.32 -1.59 -15.72
C VAL A 341 3.47 -0.88 -15.01
N SER A 342 3.80 -1.31 -13.78
CA SER A 342 4.87 -0.69 -13.00
C SER A 342 6.25 -0.89 -13.62
N ALA A 343 6.55 -2.08 -14.13
CA ALA A 343 7.79 -2.36 -14.84
C ALA A 343 7.93 -1.48 -16.10
N THR A 344 6.85 -1.34 -16.88
CA THR A 344 6.82 -0.47 -18.07
C THR A 344 6.99 1.01 -17.72
N ALA A 345 6.43 1.44 -16.60
CA ALA A 345 6.54 2.81 -16.07
C ALA A 345 7.89 3.07 -15.37
N GLU A 346 8.73 2.06 -15.18
CA GLU A 346 10.01 2.10 -14.45
C GLU A 346 9.81 2.49 -12.97
N THR A 347 8.79 1.88 -12.32
CA THR A 347 8.44 2.09 -10.91
C THR A 347 7.97 0.79 -10.26
N ILE A 348 7.26 0.88 -9.13
CA ILE A 348 6.78 -0.25 -8.33
C ILE A 348 5.24 -0.29 -8.26
N PRO A 349 4.63 -1.48 -8.06
CA PRO A 349 3.17 -1.64 -7.95
C PRO A 349 2.52 -0.70 -6.93
N HIS A 350 3.20 -0.43 -5.81
CA HIS A 350 2.73 0.49 -4.77
C HIS A 350 2.39 1.88 -5.32
N GLU A 351 3.28 2.45 -6.14
CA GLU A 351 3.10 3.79 -6.70
C GLU A 351 1.94 3.82 -7.68
N ILE A 352 1.88 2.88 -8.63
CA ILE A 352 0.77 2.79 -9.60
C ILE A 352 -0.60 2.76 -8.90
N MET A 353 -0.77 1.88 -7.90
CA MET A 353 -2.05 1.75 -7.19
C MET A 353 -2.40 2.98 -6.35
N CYS A 354 -1.41 3.59 -5.71
CA CYS A 354 -1.62 4.76 -4.84
C CYS A 354 -1.90 6.05 -5.61
N ASP A 355 -1.50 6.17 -6.87
CA ASP A 355 -1.62 7.41 -7.64
C ASP A 355 -3.01 7.60 -8.28
N LEU A 356 -3.81 6.54 -8.41
CA LEU A 356 -5.14 6.57 -9.03
C LEU A 356 -6.21 7.27 -8.15
N LYS A 357 -5.90 8.42 -7.56
CA LYS A 357 -6.72 9.07 -6.51
C LYS A 357 -8.01 9.70 -7.04
N ARG A 358 -8.01 10.18 -8.28
CA ARG A 358 -9.17 10.85 -8.91
C ARG A 358 -10.18 9.88 -9.50
N ILE A 359 -9.78 8.64 -9.76
CA ILE A 359 -10.64 7.63 -10.36
C ILE A 359 -11.57 7.04 -9.27
N PRO A 360 -12.90 7.04 -9.47
CA PRO A 360 -13.84 6.49 -8.49
C PRO A 360 -13.68 4.98 -8.34
N ARG A 361 -13.94 4.46 -7.14
CA ARG A 361 -13.94 3.04 -6.82
C ARG A 361 -15.32 2.44 -6.99
N VAL A 362 -15.37 1.26 -7.57
CA VAL A 362 -16.56 0.40 -7.67
C VAL A 362 -16.22 -0.92 -7.02
N PHE A 363 -16.87 -1.25 -5.93
CA PHE A 363 -16.65 -2.50 -5.22
C PHE A 363 -17.51 -3.60 -5.83
N VAL A 364 -16.89 -4.76 -6.09
CA VAL A 364 -17.56 -5.93 -6.70
C VAL A 364 -17.20 -7.20 -5.95
N GLU A 365 -18.09 -8.19 -6.01
CA GLU A 365 -17.89 -9.55 -5.53
C GLU A 365 -17.92 -10.50 -6.73
N LYS A 366 -16.76 -10.74 -7.35
CA LYS A 366 -16.60 -11.61 -8.52
C LYS A 366 -15.84 -12.89 -8.20
#